data_9099a5890a2818d87f49b76a67698df7
#
_entry.id   9099a5890a2818d87f49b76a67698df7
#
_cell.length_a   1.000
_cell.length_b   1.000
_cell.length_c   1.000
_cell.angle_alpha   90.00
_cell.angle_beta   90.00
_cell.angle_gamma   90.00
#
_symmetry.space_group_name_H-M   'P 1'
#
loop_
_entity.id
_entity.type
_entity.pdbx_description
1 polymer ?
#
loop_
_entity_poly.entity_id
_entity_poly.type
_entity_poly.pdbx_seq_one_letter_code
_entity_poly.pdbx_strand_id
1 'polypeptide(L)'
;MKRVASIQDISCLGRCSLTVALPVISAMAVECAIVPTAVLSTHTMFPGFISRDLSDQLLPIARHWKSQNVTLDAICTGYLASPLQTEEVCRFFDLLAGPDTLLFVDPAMADGGRLYAGFGPDFPGYMRRVVARAHVAVPNVTEACLLTGTPYREDYDLPRLRDILRKLAELGPRHVVLTGVPYGPDKLGVLAYTPAEDRFFEYG
;
A
#
# COMPACT_ATOMS: atom_id res chain seq x y z
N MET A 1 18.82 13.35 8.33
CA MET A 1 17.82 12.34 8.80
C MET A 1 17.06 11.88 7.57
N LYS A 2 16.78 10.59 7.44
CA LYS A 2 15.92 10.08 6.37
C LYS A 2 14.48 10.56 6.56
N ARG A 3 13.78 10.83 5.44
CA ARG A 3 12.40 11.34 5.45
C ARG A 3 11.51 10.48 4.57
N VAL A 4 10.38 10.05 5.11
CA VAL A 4 9.37 9.23 4.42
C VAL A 4 8.04 9.98 4.39
N ALA A 5 7.44 10.16 3.21
CA ALA A 5 6.05 10.59 3.12
C ALA A 5 5.13 9.37 3.27
N SER A 6 4.17 9.44 4.19
CA SER A 6 3.16 8.39 4.40
C SER A 6 1.79 8.91 3.98
N ILE A 7 1.26 8.33 2.88
CA ILE A 7 -0.02 8.72 2.25
C ILE A 7 -1.07 7.70 2.65
N GLN A 8 -1.85 8.01 3.68
CA GLN A 8 -2.86 7.12 4.27
C GLN A 8 -3.96 7.92 4.96
N ASP A 9 -5.06 7.28 5.33
CA ASP A 9 -6.09 7.90 6.18
C ASP A 9 -5.64 8.10 7.64
N ILE A 10 -6.34 8.98 8.33
CA ILE A 10 -6.25 9.14 9.78
C ILE A 10 -7.55 8.60 10.41
N SER A 11 -7.47 7.49 11.09
CA SER A 11 -8.54 7.03 11.99
C SER A 11 -8.32 7.61 13.38
N CYS A 12 -9.23 8.48 13.85
CA CYS A 12 -9.12 9.16 15.15
C CYS A 12 -9.15 8.19 16.32
N LEU A 13 -9.95 7.12 16.21
CA LEU A 13 -10.00 6.02 17.15
C LEU A 13 -9.71 4.70 16.44
N GLY A 14 -8.84 3.90 17.03
CA GLY A 14 -8.31 2.66 16.44
C GLY A 14 -6.85 2.83 16.04
N ARG A 15 -6.14 1.72 16.05
CA ARG A 15 -4.70 1.68 15.71
C ARG A 15 -4.53 1.15 14.29
N CYS A 16 -4.68 2.03 13.31
CA CYS A 16 -4.50 1.68 11.89
C CYS A 16 -4.00 2.90 11.09
N SER A 17 -3.56 2.65 9.88
CA SER A 17 -3.13 3.67 8.91
C SER A 17 -2.09 4.64 9.51
N LEU A 18 -2.23 5.96 9.35
CA LEU A 18 -1.26 6.95 9.83
C LEU A 18 -1.04 6.91 11.34
N THR A 19 -2.04 6.54 12.13
CA THR A 19 -1.89 6.46 13.60
C THR A 19 -0.99 5.31 14.06
N VAL A 20 -0.68 4.37 13.18
CA VAL A 20 0.34 3.31 13.37
C VAL A 20 1.63 3.63 12.61
N ALA A 21 1.53 4.03 11.36
CA ALA A 21 2.71 4.31 10.53
C ALA A 21 3.59 5.42 11.13
N LEU A 22 2.99 6.52 11.58
CA LEU A 22 3.71 7.66 12.16
C LEU A 22 4.57 7.28 13.36
N PRO A 23 4.05 6.67 14.44
CA PRO A 23 4.88 6.31 15.60
C PRO A 23 5.93 5.24 15.28
N VAL A 24 5.62 4.26 14.40
CA VAL A 24 6.58 3.22 14.01
C VAL A 24 7.74 3.80 13.23
N ILE A 25 7.48 4.61 12.20
CA ILE A 25 8.51 5.26 11.38
C ILE A 25 9.36 6.20 12.26
N SER A 26 8.71 6.97 13.14
CA SER A 26 9.41 7.89 14.05
C SER A 26 10.31 7.14 15.05
N ALA A 27 9.87 5.98 15.56
CA ALA A 27 10.67 5.15 16.47
C ALA A 27 11.93 4.57 15.79
N MET A 28 11.94 4.49 14.47
CA MET A 28 13.10 4.09 13.67
C MET A 28 14.07 5.25 13.39
N ALA A 29 13.91 6.40 14.03
CA ALA A 29 14.66 7.62 13.80
C ALA A 29 14.57 8.16 12.35
N VAL A 30 13.42 7.95 11.71
CA VAL A 30 13.07 8.46 10.39
C VAL A 30 11.98 9.52 10.54
N GLU A 31 12.10 10.64 9.84
CA GLU A 31 11.05 11.66 9.80
C GLU A 31 9.87 11.13 8.97
N CYS A 32 8.71 11.06 9.60
CA CYS A 32 7.46 10.71 8.92
C CYS A 32 6.68 11.98 8.55
N ALA A 33 6.74 12.36 7.28
CA ALA A 33 5.91 13.43 6.73
C ALA A 33 4.54 12.86 6.35
N ILE A 34 3.48 13.30 7.02
CA ILE A 34 2.13 12.75 6.83
C ILE A 34 1.37 13.45 5.70
N VAL A 35 0.70 12.65 4.87
CA VAL A 35 -0.20 13.11 3.80
C VAL A 35 -1.56 12.41 3.99
N PRO A 36 -2.49 13.02 4.73
CA PRO A 36 -3.75 12.36 5.03
C PRO A 36 -4.67 12.33 3.80
N THR A 37 -5.16 11.12 3.46
CA THR A 37 -6.14 10.90 2.38
C THR A 37 -7.57 11.12 2.83
N ALA A 38 -7.83 10.89 4.11
CA ALA A 38 -9.11 11.13 4.78
C ALA A 38 -8.91 11.25 6.29
N VAL A 39 -9.88 11.83 6.97
CA VAL A 39 -10.01 11.75 8.43
C VAL A 39 -11.29 10.99 8.75
N LEU A 40 -11.17 9.92 9.55
CA LEU A 40 -12.27 9.09 9.99
C LEU A 40 -12.43 9.21 11.51
N SER A 41 -13.66 9.24 12.01
CA SER A 41 -13.93 9.26 13.46
C SER A 41 -13.41 7.99 14.16
N THR A 42 -13.48 6.85 13.48
CA THR A 42 -12.97 5.54 13.88
C THR A 42 -12.51 4.79 12.63
N HIS A 43 -11.82 3.66 12.77
CA HIS A 43 -11.59 2.79 11.61
C HIS A 43 -12.92 2.15 11.12
N THR A 44 -12.91 1.66 9.90
CA THR A 44 -14.12 1.24 9.16
C THR A 44 -14.87 0.02 9.73
N MET A 45 -14.31 -0.70 10.70
CA MET A 45 -15.02 -1.80 11.39
C MET A 45 -16.04 -1.33 12.42
N PHE A 46 -16.01 -0.05 12.83
CA PHE A 46 -17.05 0.52 13.68
C PHE A 46 -18.23 0.96 12.81
N PRO A 47 -19.47 0.52 13.13
CA PRO A 47 -20.63 0.96 12.36
C PRO A 47 -20.91 2.45 12.59
N GLY A 48 -21.36 3.13 11.53
CA GLY A 48 -21.76 4.54 11.61
C GLY A 48 -20.60 5.53 11.76
N PHE A 49 -19.36 5.15 11.42
CA PHE A 49 -18.26 6.11 11.38
C PHE A 49 -18.56 7.24 10.42
N ILE A 50 -18.07 8.43 10.73
CA ILE A 50 -18.08 9.58 9.84
C ILE A 50 -16.69 9.81 9.27
N SER A 51 -16.62 10.30 8.03
CA SER A 51 -15.35 10.57 7.37
C SER A 51 -15.38 11.87 6.58
N ARG A 52 -14.22 12.47 6.44
CA ARG A 52 -13.96 13.56 5.53
C ARG A 52 -12.89 13.13 4.54
N ASP A 53 -13.24 13.07 3.27
CA ASP A 53 -12.30 12.84 2.17
C ASP A 53 -11.39 14.07 2.01
N LEU A 54 -10.10 13.87 1.78
CA LEU A 54 -9.07 14.88 1.59
C LEU A 54 -8.36 14.75 0.22
N SER A 55 -8.98 14.11 -0.75
CA SER A 55 -8.42 13.94 -2.10
C SER A 55 -7.97 15.27 -2.70
N ASP A 56 -8.76 16.34 -2.47
CA ASP A 56 -8.48 17.69 -2.94
C ASP A 56 -7.23 18.33 -2.32
N GLN A 57 -6.65 17.74 -1.26
CA GLN A 57 -5.46 18.25 -0.57
C GLN A 57 -4.16 17.56 -1.01
N LEU A 58 -4.22 16.39 -1.64
CA LEU A 58 -3.02 15.62 -2.00
C LEU A 58 -2.07 16.42 -2.91
N LEU A 59 -2.57 16.93 -4.02
CA LEU A 59 -1.74 17.72 -4.95
C LEU A 59 -1.37 19.12 -4.43
N PRO A 60 -2.24 19.87 -3.74
CA PRO A 60 -1.81 21.09 -3.06
C PRO A 60 -0.64 20.89 -2.10
N ILE A 61 -0.67 19.84 -1.27
CA ILE A 61 0.45 19.45 -0.39
C ILE A 61 1.71 19.18 -1.21
N ALA A 62 1.61 18.32 -2.25
CA ALA A 62 2.74 17.98 -3.10
C ALA A 62 3.37 19.21 -3.77
N ARG A 63 2.56 20.09 -4.33
CA ARG A 63 3.03 21.33 -4.98
C ARG A 63 3.71 22.26 -4.00
N HIS A 64 3.15 22.42 -2.79
CA HIS A 64 3.76 23.22 -1.75
C HIS A 64 5.11 22.64 -1.34
N TRP A 65 5.20 21.34 -1.07
CA TRP A 65 6.47 20.69 -0.72
C TRP A 65 7.50 20.84 -1.84
N LYS A 66 7.08 20.69 -3.09
CA LYS A 66 7.97 20.92 -4.24
C LYS A 66 8.50 22.34 -4.28
N SER A 67 7.66 23.35 -4.01
CA SER A 67 8.07 24.76 -3.97
C SER A 67 9.05 25.07 -2.83
N GLN A 68 9.02 24.27 -1.76
CA GLN A 68 9.94 24.36 -0.62
C GLN A 68 11.20 23.48 -0.79
N ASN A 69 11.39 22.86 -1.96
CA ASN A 69 12.50 21.94 -2.25
C ASN A 69 12.57 20.78 -1.26
N VAL A 70 11.43 20.29 -0.75
CA VAL A 70 11.39 19.12 0.11
C VAL A 70 11.87 17.90 -0.67
N THR A 71 12.83 17.17 -0.10
CA THR A 71 13.33 15.89 -0.63
C THR A 71 12.82 14.75 0.23
N LEU A 72 12.46 13.64 -0.42
CA LEU A 72 11.95 12.43 0.21
C LEU A 72 12.84 11.24 -0.13
N ASP A 73 13.22 10.46 0.88
CA ASP A 73 13.94 9.20 0.69
C ASP A 73 12.98 8.06 0.30
N ALA A 74 11.73 8.13 0.79
CA ALA A 74 10.68 7.19 0.38
C ALA A 74 9.29 7.84 0.42
N ILE A 75 8.36 7.25 -0.34
CA ILE A 75 6.93 7.52 -0.28
C ILE A 75 6.22 6.20 -0.05
N CYS A 76 5.46 6.11 1.04
CA CYS A 76 4.68 4.93 1.39
C CYS A 76 3.18 5.23 1.20
N THR A 77 2.44 4.32 0.59
CA THR A 77 0.98 4.39 0.51
C THR A 77 0.33 3.28 1.33
N GLY A 78 -0.90 3.50 1.78
CA GLY A 78 -1.78 2.49 2.34
C GLY A 78 -3.17 2.62 1.75
N TYR A 79 -4.22 2.61 2.58
CA TYR A 79 -5.60 2.70 2.14
C TYR A 79 -5.88 3.98 1.33
N LEU A 80 -6.42 3.79 0.12
CA LEU A 80 -6.88 4.84 -0.79
C LEU A 80 -8.38 4.63 -1.06
N ALA A 81 -9.20 5.59 -0.66
CA ALA A 81 -10.66 5.41 -0.59
C ALA A 81 -11.38 5.46 -1.96
N SER A 82 -10.73 5.91 -3.03
CA SER A 82 -11.40 6.14 -4.32
C SER A 82 -10.46 6.02 -5.53
N PRO A 83 -11.01 5.82 -6.74
CA PRO A 83 -10.24 5.91 -7.98
C PRO A 83 -9.51 7.25 -8.14
N LEU A 84 -10.13 8.36 -7.71
CA LEU A 84 -9.51 9.67 -7.74
C LEU A 84 -8.23 9.70 -6.90
N GLN A 85 -8.26 9.15 -5.69
CA GLN A 85 -7.07 9.08 -4.83
C GLN A 85 -5.93 8.28 -5.46
N THR A 86 -6.22 7.18 -6.16
CA THR A 86 -5.18 6.43 -6.87
C THR A 86 -4.50 7.25 -7.97
N GLU A 87 -5.27 8.08 -8.69
CA GLU A 87 -4.75 8.98 -9.70
C GLU A 87 -3.92 10.12 -9.08
N GLU A 88 -4.43 10.75 -8.02
CA GLU A 88 -3.75 11.83 -7.31
C GLU A 88 -2.42 11.35 -6.68
N VAL A 89 -2.38 10.12 -6.16
CA VAL A 89 -1.15 9.50 -5.65
C VAL A 89 -0.13 9.29 -6.76
N CYS A 90 -0.53 8.83 -7.93
CA CYS A 90 0.39 8.71 -9.06
C CYS A 90 0.97 10.09 -9.46
N ARG A 91 0.14 11.14 -9.47
CA ARG A 91 0.60 12.52 -9.71
C ARG A 91 1.49 13.05 -8.58
N PHE A 92 1.23 12.65 -7.33
CA PHE A 92 2.09 12.96 -6.19
C PHE A 92 3.49 12.36 -6.38
N PHE A 93 3.58 11.10 -6.85
CA PHE A 93 4.85 10.48 -7.22
C PHE A 93 5.57 11.27 -8.30
N ASP A 94 4.88 11.68 -9.38
CA ASP A 94 5.47 12.46 -10.48
C ASP A 94 6.02 13.82 -10.01
N LEU A 95 5.43 14.41 -8.99
CA LEU A 95 5.85 15.71 -8.46
C LEU A 95 7.05 15.63 -7.52
N LEU A 96 7.13 14.61 -6.68
CA LEU A 96 8.03 14.57 -5.52
C LEU A 96 9.03 13.40 -5.51
N ALA A 97 8.79 12.33 -6.28
CA ALA A 97 9.77 11.25 -6.36
C ALA A 97 10.96 11.67 -7.21
N GLY A 98 12.14 11.68 -6.60
CA GLY A 98 13.40 11.79 -7.30
C GLY A 98 13.94 10.41 -7.72
N PRO A 99 15.10 10.36 -8.39
CA PRO A 99 15.70 9.11 -8.89
C PRO A 99 16.00 8.08 -7.79
N ASP A 100 16.29 8.55 -6.59
CA ASP A 100 16.64 7.71 -5.44
C ASP A 100 15.48 7.53 -4.45
N THR A 101 14.32 8.12 -4.72
CA THR A 101 13.14 7.99 -3.85
C THR A 101 12.53 6.60 -3.96
N LEU A 102 12.47 5.85 -2.86
CA LEU A 102 11.81 4.54 -2.81
C LEU A 102 10.29 4.71 -2.80
N LEU A 103 9.57 4.08 -3.74
CA LEU A 103 8.12 3.99 -3.75
C LEU A 103 7.69 2.65 -3.15
N PHE A 104 7.06 2.71 -2.00
CA PHE A 104 6.56 1.56 -1.25
C PHE A 104 5.03 1.59 -1.27
N VAL A 105 4.40 0.59 -1.89
CA VAL A 105 2.96 0.54 -2.10
C VAL A 105 2.35 -0.65 -1.36
N ASP A 106 1.54 -0.35 -0.35
CA ASP A 106 0.59 -1.28 0.22
C ASP A 106 -0.76 -1.05 -0.50
N PRO A 107 -1.24 -2.01 -1.30
CA PRO A 107 -2.47 -1.85 -2.07
C PRO A 107 -3.73 -2.16 -1.23
N ALA A 108 -3.80 -1.62 -0.03
CA ALA A 108 -4.84 -1.88 0.97
C ALA A 108 -6.26 -1.68 0.41
N MET A 109 -6.90 -2.76 -0.04
CA MET A 109 -8.25 -2.72 -0.64
C MET A 109 -9.12 -3.95 -0.35
N ALA A 110 -8.54 -5.02 0.19
CA ALA A 110 -9.25 -6.29 0.32
C ALA A 110 -8.64 -7.21 1.38
N ASP A 111 -9.42 -8.10 1.93
CA ASP A 111 -8.97 -9.19 2.79
C ASP A 111 -9.97 -10.35 2.79
N GLY A 112 -9.55 -11.58 3.15
CA GLY A 112 -10.42 -12.76 3.23
C GLY A 112 -11.19 -13.05 1.94
N GLY A 113 -10.60 -12.81 0.77
CA GLY A 113 -11.21 -13.02 -0.54
C GLY A 113 -12.20 -11.94 -0.98
N ARG A 114 -12.32 -10.82 -0.25
CA ARG A 114 -13.34 -9.79 -0.49
C ARG A 114 -12.75 -8.39 -0.47
N LEU A 115 -13.24 -7.53 -1.37
CA LEU A 115 -12.98 -6.09 -1.30
C LEU A 115 -13.57 -5.50 0.00
N TYR A 116 -12.91 -4.47 0.52
CA TYR A 116 -13.45 -3.70 1.64
C TYR A 116 -14.75 -3.01 1.24
N ALA A 117 -15.58 -2.72 2.24
CA ALA A 117 -16.84 -2.03 2.04
C ALA A 117 -16.62 -0.67 1.34
N GLY A 118 -17.42 -0.40 0.31
CA GLY A 118 -17.34 0.83 -0.47
C GLY A 118 -16.54 0.72 -1.77
N PHE A 119 -15.77 -0.35 -1.98
CA PHE A 119 -15.08 -0.57 -3.26
C PHE A 119 -15.92 -1.37 -4.25
N GLY A 120 -15.99 -0.89 -5.48
CA GLY A 120 -16.56 -1.63 -6.61
C GLY A 120 -15.57 -2.65 -7.21
N PRO A 121 -16.06 -3.59 -8.04
CA PRO A 121 -15.26 -4.65 -8.64
C PRO A 121 -14.13 -4.11 -9.55
N ASP A 122 -14.23 -2.89 -10.03
CA ASP A 122 -13.24 -2.26 -10.90
C ASP A 122 -12.05 -1.64 -10.11
N PHE A 123 -12.17 -1.52 -8.78
CA PHE A 123 -11.16 -0.86 -7.96
C PHE A 123 -9.75 -1.48 -8.07
N PRO A 124 -9.58 -2.80 -8.16
CA PRO A 124 -8.27 -3.40 -8.41
C PRO A 124 -7.57 -2.89 -9.67
N GLY A 125 -8.35 -2.53 -10.71
CA GLY A 125 -7.82 -1.93 -11.94
C GLY A 125 -7.18 -0.55 -11.73
N TYR A 126 -7.74 0.26 -10.84
CA TYR A 126 -7.16 1.54 -10.44
C TYR A 126 -5.92 1.34 -9.58
N MET A 127 -5.97 0.44 -8.62
CA MET A 127 -4.85 0.13 -7.73
C MET A 127 -3.65 -0.46 -8.49
N ARG A 128 -3.85 -1.22 -9.56
CA ARG A 128 -2.77 -1.70 -10.44
C ARG A 128 -1.90 -0.56 -10.97
N ARG A 129 -2.47 0.62 -11.25
CA ARG A 129 -1.71 1.79 -11.73
C ARG A 129 -0.74 2.31 -10.68
N VAL A 130 -1.14 2.27 -9.41
CA VAL A 130 -0.28 2.66 -8.28
C VAL A 130 0.81 1.61 -8.07
N VAL A 131 0.44 0.32 -8.06
CA VAL A 131 1.36 -0.81 -7.92
C VAL A 131 2.40 -0.83 -9.04
N ALA A 132 2.02 -0.52 -10.27
CA ALA A 132 2.93 -0.46 -11.41
C ALA A 132 4.05 0.59 -11.26
N ARG A 133 3.89 1.57 -10.36
CA ARG A 133 4.89 2.60 -10.05
C ARG A 133 5.79 2.19 -8.88
N ALA A 134 5.44 1.14 -8.15
CA ALA A 134 6.14 0.74 -6.94
C ALA A 134 7.55 0.22 -7.21
N HIS A 135 8.48 0.55 -6.33
CA HIS A 135 9.73 -0.20 -6.18
C HIS A 135 9.48 -1.45 -5.33
N VAL A 136 8.68 -1.32 -4.28
CA VAL A 136 8.26 -2.43 -3.41
C VAL A 136 6.74 -2.42 -3.30
N ALA A 137 6.09 -3.53 -3.63
CA ALA A 137 4.66 -3.75 -3.40
C ALA A 137 4.45 -4.78 -2.29
N VAL A 138 3.49 -4.51 -1.38
CA VAL A 138 3.28 -5.32 -0.18
C VAL A 138 1.81 -5.76 -0.05
N PRO A 139 1.26 -6.48 -1.04
CA PRO A 139 -0.11 -6.97 -0.95
C PRO A 139 -0.25 -8.12 0.05
N ASN A 140 -1.45 -8.31 0.61
CA ASN A 140 -1.86 -9.58 1.17
C ASN A 140 -2.27 -10.57 0.05
N VAL A 141 -2.58 -11.82 0.41
CA VAL A 141 -2.95 -12.86 -0.57
C VAL A 141 -4.20 -12.50 -1.38
N THR A 142 -5.18 -11.87 -0.75
CA THR A 142 -6.43 -11.45 -1.43
C THR A 142 -6.16 -10.36 -2.47
N GLU A 143 -5.41 -9.35 -2.07
CA GLU A 143 -5.02 -8.23 -2.94
C GLU A 143 -4.17 -8.71 -4.11
N ALA A 144 -3.23 -9.61 -3.83
CA ALA A 144 -2.40 -10.23 -4.85
C ALA A 144 -3.23 -10.97 -5.90
N CYS A 145 -4.24 -11.72 -5.47
CA CYS A 145 -5.18 -12.39 -6.37
C CYS A 145 -5.97 -11.40 -7.22
N LEU A 146 -6.51 -10.35 -6.62
CA LEU A 146 -7.27 -9.31 -7.33
C LEU A 146 -6.41 -8.55 -8.33
N LEU A 147 -5.19 -8.19 -7.95
CA LEU A 147 -4.24 -7.49 -8.82
C LEU A 147 -3.79 -8.33 -10.00
N THR A 148 -3.66 -9.64 -9.85
CA THR A 148 -3.20 -10.55 -10.91
C THR A 148 -4.33 -11.19 -11.70
N GLY A 149 -5.59 -11.01 -11.28
CA GLY A 149 -6.74 -11.71 -11.85
C GLY A 149 -6.73 -13.22 -11.54
N THR A 150 -5.98 -13.65 -10.52
CA THR A 150 -5.95 -15.03 -10.08
C THR A 150 -7.13 -15.30 -9.13
N PRO A 151 -7.91 -16.37 -9.32
CA PRO A 151 -9.00 -16.68 -8.39
C PRO A 151 -8.50 -16.90 -6.97
N TYR A 152 -9.14 -16.24 -6.00
CA TYR A 152 -8.85 -16.42 -4.57
C TYR A 152 -9.24 -17.83 -4.11
N ARG A 153 -8.48 -18.39 -3.18
CA ARG A 153 -8.75 -19.66 -2.48
C ARG A 153 -8.39 -19.50 -1.00
N GLU A 154 -8.83 -20.43 -0.19
CA GLU A 154 -8.43 -20.52 1.22
C GLU A 154 -7.20 -21.42 1.41
N ASP A 155 -6.96 -22.32 0.45
CA ASP A 155 -5.84 -23.25 0.42
C ASP A 155 -4.77 -22.79 -0.59
N TYR A 156 -3.58 -22.52 -0.10
CA TYR A 156 -2.44 -22.16 -0.93
C TYR A 156 -1.23 -23.02 -0.62
N ASP A 157 -0.61 -23.57 -1.67
CA ASP A 157 0.74 -24.12 -1.62
C ASP A 157 1.79 -23.08 -2.07
N LEU A 158 3.03 -23.33 -1.71
CA LEU A 158 4.15 -22.44 -2.07
C LEU A 158 4.32 -22.27 -3.60
N PRO A 159 4.22 -23.30 -4.44
CA PRO A 159 4.29 -23.13 -5.89
C PRO A 159 3.27 -22.11 -6.42
N ARG A 160 2.03 -22.19 -5.98
CA ARG A 160 0.96 -21.28 -6.40
C ARG A 160 1.22 -19.84 -5.92
N LEU A 161 1.66 -19.66 -4.67
CA LEU A 161 2.02 -18.34 -4.15
C LEU A 161 3.18 -17.72 -4.92
N ARG A 162 4.19 -18.53 -5.29
CA ARG A 162 5.31 -18.07 -6.13
C ARG A 162 4.84 -17.65 -7.52
N ASP A 163 3.88 -18.36 -8.13
CA ASP A 163 3.29 -17.94 -9.42
C ASP A 163 2.53 -16.61 -9.32
N ILE A 164 1.80 -16.40 -8.23
CA ILE A 164 1.12 -15.12 -7.96
C ILE A 164 2.16 -14.00 -7.82
N LEU A 165 3.25 -14.22 -7.10
CA LEU A 165 4.32 -13.24 -6.95
C LEU A 165 5.01 -12.89 -8.28
N ARG A 166 5.25 -13.88 -9.16
CA ARG A 166 5.78 -13.61 -10.50
C ARG A 166 4.85 -12.73 -11.31
N LYS A 167 3.54 -13.04 -11.33
CA LYS A 167 2.53 -12.21 -12.02
C LYS A 167 2.43 -10.79 -11.43
N LEU A 168 2.57 -10.64 -10.12
CA LEU A 168 2.60 -9.33 -9.49
C LEU A 168 3.82 -8.51 -9.94
N ALA A 169 4.97 -9.16 -10.02
CA ALA A 169 6.20 -8.52 -10.50
C ALA A 169 6.09 -8.06 -11.95
N GLU A 170 5.34 -8.76 -12.80
CA GLU A 170 5.04 -8.35 -14.19
C GLU A 170 4.25 -7.02 -14.26
N LEU A 171 3.60 -6.60 -13.18
CA LEU A 171 2.93 -5.30 -13.11
C LEU A 171 3.92 -4.12 -13.00
N GLY A 172 5.18 -4.37 -12.62
CA GLY A 172 6.23 -3.35 -12.56
C GLY A 172 7.09 -3.27 -11.29
N PRO A 173 6.65 -3.75 -10.11
CA PRO A 173 7.46 -3.68 -8.89
C PRO A 173 8.80 -4.40 -9.01
N ARG A 174 9.85 -3.79 -8.44
CA ARG A 174 11.20 -4.40 -8.36
C ARG A 174 11.27 -5.49 -7.30
N HIS A 175 10.46 -5.38 -6.26
CA HIS A 175 10.31 -6.35 -5.19
C HIS A 175 8.83 -6.50 -4.85
N VAL A 176 8.39 -7.72 -4.62
CA VAL A 176 7.03 -8.01 -4.15
C VAL A 176 7.11 -8.77 -2.84
N VAL A 177 6.36 -8.32 -1.84
CA VAL A 177 6.33 -8.92 -0.50
C VAL A 177 4.90 -9.30 -0.19
N LEU A 178 4.57 -10.57 -0.31
CA LEU A 178 3.26 -11.11 0.00
C LEU A 178 3.13 -11.31 1.50
N THR A 179 2.15 -10.66 2.12
CA THR A 179 1.86 -10.76 3.55
C THR A 179 0.69 -11.69 3.82
N GLY A 180 0.53 -12.12 5.08
CA GLY A 180 -0.57 -12.99 5.49
C GLY A 180 -0.49 -14.38 4.87
N VAL A 181 0.71 -14.85 4.52
CA VAL A 181 0.93 -16.19 3.96
C VAL A 181 0.71 -17.24 5.03
N PRO A 182 -0.19 -18.23 4.83
CA PRO A 182 -0.39 -19.30 5.80
C PRO A 182 0.76 -20.32 5.74
N TYR A 183 1.47 -20.48 6.84
CA TYR A 183 2.52 -21.50 7.02
C TYR A 183 2.10 -22.64 7.95
N GLY A 184 0.84 -22.71 8.34
CA GLY A 184 0.26 -23.73 9.22
C GLY A 184 -0.99 -23.19 9.92
N PRO A 185 -1.64 -24.00 10.76
CA PRO A 185 -2.93 -23.65 11.37
C PRO A 185 -2.93 -22.33 12.13
N ASP A 186 -1.81 -22.02 12.81
CA ASP A 186 -1.68 -20.82 13.68
C ASP A 186 -0.46 -19.96 13.31
N LYS A 187 0.07 -20.12 12.09
CA LYS A 187 1.27 -19.40 11.65
C LYS A 187 1.00 -18.63 10.37
N LEU A 188 1.22 -17.32 10.45
CA LEU A 188 1.27 -16.42 9.31
C LEU A 188 2.70 -15.98 9.07
N GLY A 189 3.05 -15.82 7.82
CA GLY A 189 4.38 -15.36 7.43
C GLY A 189 4.35 -14.46 6.21
N VAL A 190 5.51 -14.32 5.61
CA VAL A 190 5.77 -13.46 4.47
C VAL A 190 6.53 -14.23 3.41
N LEU A 191 6.14 -14.07 2.16
CA LEU A 191 6.87 -14.56 1.00
C LEU A 191 7.28 -13.38 0.11
N ALA A 192 8.57 -13.16 -0.05
CA ALA A 192 9.08 -12.09 -0.89
C ALA A 192 9.70 -12.64 -2.19
N TYR A 193 9.66 -11.83 -3.24
CA TYR A 193 10.22 -12.15 -4.54
C TYR A 193 10.97 -10.96 -5.14
N THR A 194 12.18 -11.22 -5.63
CA THR A 194 13.01 -10.26 -6.35
C THR A 194 13.19 -10.74 -7.80
N PRO A 195 12.47 -10.16 -8.78
CA PRO A 195 12.49 -10.62 -10.16
C PRO A 195 13.87 -10.60 -10.81
N ALA A 196 14.66 -9.57 -10.54
CA ALA A 196 16.01 -9.42 -11.12
C ALA A 196 16.95 -10.58 -10.81
N GLU A 197 16.71 -11.30 -9.70
CA GLU A 197 17.51 -12.44 -9.24
C GLU A 197 16.75 -13.77 -9.37
N ASP A 198 15.46 -13.74 -9.79
CA ASP A 198 14.50 -14.86 -9.69
C ASP A 198 14.54 -15.54 -8.31
N ARG A 199 14.61 -14.73 -7.25
CA ARG A 199 14.86 -15.23 -5.89
C ARG A 199 13.68 -15.00 -4.98
N PHE A 200 13.32 -16.06 -4.24
CA PHE A 200 12.30 -16.05 -3.21
C PHE A 200 12.91 -16.08 -1.81
N PHE A 201 12.27 -15.38 -0.88
CA PHE A 201 12.60 -15.36 0.54
C PHE A 201 11.36 -15.70 1.34
N GLU A 202 11.48 -16.60 2.30
CA GLU A 202 10.37 -17.12 3.11
C GLU A 202 10.64 -16.85 4.58
N TYR A 203 9.63 -16.31 5.27
CA TYR A 203 9.65 -16.05 6.70
C TYR A 203 8.30 -16.46 7.29
N GLY A 204 8.27 -17.50 8.14
CA GLY A 204 7.07 -18.07 8.75
C GLY A 204 7.29 -18.53 10.19
#